data_3869e4ffeef6e1da0821fb0aebacf65e
#
_entry.id   3869e4ffeef6e1da0821fb0aebacf65e
#
_cell.length_a   1.000
_cell.length_b   1.000
_cell.length_c   1.000
_cell.angle_alpha   90.00
_cell.angle_beta   90.00
_cell.angle_gamma   90.00
#
_symmetry.space_group_name_H-M   'P 1'
#
loop_
_entity.id
_entity.type
_entity.pdbx_description
1 polymer ?
#
loop_
_entity_poly.entity_id
_entity_poly.type
_entity_poly.pdbx_seq_one_letter_code
_entity_poly.pdbx_strand_id
1 'polypeptide(L)'
;RRQRQMCIRDRLIKDIFRESGEEAFRNMETQAVRELADSCDNCVISVGGGLPVRDINRRLLKELGIVVYLKTEVDELVKRLSKDTSRPLLAGGNLREKIESLMTAREALYKDAADVIVKTDGRRFEDMYADIVSAVNIGIMED
;
A
#
# COMPACT_ATOMS: atom_id res chain seq x y z
N ARG A 1 0.05 -11.86 -17.20
CA ARG A 1 0.70 -11.79 -15.87
C ARG A 1 -0.40 -11.77 -14.83
N ARG A 2 -0.50 -12.82 -13.99
CA ARG A 2 -1.51 -12.89 -12.94
C ARG A 2 -1.16 -11.88 -11.86
N GLN A 3 -2.01 -10.86 -11.67
CA GLN A 3 -2.02 -10.05 -10.47
C GLN A 3 -2.39 -10.98 -9.29
N ARG A 4 -1.41 -11.35 -8.49
CA ARG A 4 -1.69 -12.03 -7.23
C ARG A 4 -2.19 -10.96 -6.27
N GLN A 5 -3.50 -10.80 -6.19
CA GLN A 5 -4.12 -10.09 -5.09
C GLN A 5 -3.76 -10.86 -3.82
N MET A 6 -3.19 -10.16 -2.84
CA MET A 6 -2.76 -10.77 -1.58
C MET A 6 -4.00 -11.18 -0.78
N CYS A 7 -4.59 -12.32 -1.16
CA CYS A 7 -5.46 -13.08 -0.28
C CYS A 7 -4.52 -13.83 0.66
N ILE A 8 -4.42 -13.36 1.91
CA ILE A 8 -3.66 -14.08 2.92
C ILE A 8 -4.35 -15.43 3.11
N ARG A 9 -3.74 -16.49 2.56
CA ARG A 9 -4.21 -17.89 2.66
C ARG A 9 -5.67 -18.10 2.19
N ASP A 10 -6.06 -17.51 1.06
CA ASP A 10 -7.38 -17.66 0.43
C ASP A 10 -8.59 -17.26 1.32
N ARG A 11 -8.33 -16.50 2.39
CA ARG A 11 -9.37 -15.99 3.31
C ARG A 11 -9.68 -14.53 3.02
N LEU A 12 -10.96 -14.16 3.14
CA LEU A 12 -11.38 -12.76 3.02
C LEU A 12 -10.89 -11.96 4.23
N ILE A 13 -10.33 -10.79 3.99
CA ILE A 13 -9.81 -9.89 5.04
C ILE A 13 -10.88 -9.63 6.13
N LYS A 14 -12.14 -9.39 5.75
CA LYS A 14 -13.25 -9.19 6.69
C LYS A 14 -13.47 -10.37 7.65
N ASP A 15 -13.23 -11.59 7.17
CA ASP A 15 -13.41 -12.78 7.99
C ASP A 15 -12.24 -12.94 8.97
N ILE A 16 -11.01 -12.62 8.55
CA ILE A 16 -9.85 -12.61 9.45
C ILE A 16 -10.05 -11.58 10.57
N PHE A 17 -10.51 -10.35 10.24
CA PHE A 17 -10.80 -9.32 11.23
C PHE A 17 -11.87 -9.76 12.24
N ARG A 18 -12.95 -10.40 11.76
CA ARG A 18 -14.04 -10.88 12.61
C ARG A 18 -13.61 -12.00 13.53
N GLU A 19 -12.80 -12.95 13.03
CA GLU A 19 -12.47 -14.18 13.77
C GLU A 19 -11.23 -14.03 14.65
N SER A 20 -10.24 -13.25 14.22
CA SER A 20 -8.91 -13.18 14.84
C SER A 20 -8.50 -11.77 15.26
N GLY A 21 -9.27 -10.76 14.87
CA GLY A 21 -9.00 -9.35 15.18
C GLY A 21 -7.94 -8.70 14.29
N GLU A 22 -7.79 -7.37 14.45
CA GLU A 22 -6.88 -6.57 13.64
C GLU A 22 -5.42 -6.96 13.88
N GLU A 23 -5.01 -7.19 15.12
CA GLU A 23 -3.63 -7.51 15.47
C GLU A 23 -3.15 -8.81 14.81
N ALA A 24 -3.98 -9.84 14.79
CA ALA A 24 -3.68 -11.09 14.09
C ALA A 24 -3.52 -10.87 12.58
N PHE A 25 -4.38 -10.05 11.97
CA PHE A 25 -4.26 -9.67 10.57
C PHE A 25 -2.93 -8.95 10.30
N ARG A 26 -2.53 -7.98 11.15
CA ARG A 26 -1.25 -7.28 11.03
C ARG A 26 -0.04 -8.21 11.16
N ASN A 27 -0.13 -9.22 12.00
CA ASN A 27 0.92 -10.25 12.12
C ASN A 27 1.01 -11.08 10.84
N MET A 28 -0.12 -11.44 10.24
CA MET A 28 -0.16 -12.15 8.95
C MET A 28 0.41 -11.29 7.82
N GLU A 29 0.14 -9.96 7.78
CA GLU A 29 0.74 -9.04 6.83
C GLU A 29 2.27 -9.04 6.95
N THR A 30 2.80 -8.91 8.17
CA THR A 30 4.25 -8.93 8.42
C THR A 30 4.88 -10.25 8.00
N GLN A 31 4.24 -11.37 8.32
CA GLN A 31 4.73 -12.69 7.93
C GLN A 31 4.74 -12.87 6.40
N ALA A 32 3.70 -12.40 5.71
CA ALA A 32 3.65 -12.46 4.25
C ALA A 32 4.77 -11.65 3.58
N VAL A 33 5.14 -10.49 4.14
CA VAL A 33 6.27 -9.71 3.63
C VAL A 33 7.58 -10.46 3.78
N ARG A 34 7.82 -11.14 4.91
CA ARG A 34 9.00 -11.97 5.13
C ARG A 34 9.08 -13.14 4.13
N GLU A 35 7.97 -13.84 3.93
CA GLU A 35 7.89 -14.94 2.97
C GLU A 35 8.14 -14.48 1.52
N LEU A 36 7.76 -13.23 1.18
CA LEU A 36 8.08 -12.64 -0.11
C LEU A 36 9.57 -12.34 -0.26
N ALA A 37 10.26 -11.93 0.79
CA ALA A 37 11.71 -11.68 0.78
C ALA A 37 12.48 -12.95 0.38
N ASP A 38 12.01 -14.11 0.83
CA ASP A 38 12.66 -15.40 0.55
C ASP A 38 12.29 -16.00 -0.81
N SER A 39 11.19 -15.54 -1.43
CA SER A 39 10.57 -16.24 -2.59
C SER A 39 10.38 -15.38 -3.83
N CYS A 40 10.58 -14.08 -3.74
CA CYS A 40 10.32 -13.15 -4.83
C CYS A 40 11.63 -12.57 -5.39
N ASP A 41 11.89 -12.86 -6.66
CA ASP A 41 12.94 -12.20 -7.43
C ASP A 41 12.30 -11.53 -8.65
N ASN A 42 12.75 -10.30 -9.00
CA ASN A 42 12.26 -9.52 -10.14
C ASN A 42 10.73 -9.39 -10.19
N CYS A 43 10.11 -9.04 -9.07
CA CYS A 43 8.66 -8.92 -8.95
C CYS A 43 8.19 -7.50 -8.61
N VAL A 44 6.93 -7.20 -8.91
CA VAL A 44 6.23 -6.00 -8.46
C VAL A 44 5.24 -6.40 -7.40
N ILE A 45 5.41 -5.83 -6.20
CA ILE A 45 4.57 -6.12 -5.04
C ILE A 45 3.63 -4.93 -4.79
N SER A 46 2.32 -5.16 -4.83
CA SER A 46 1.31 -4.16 -4.46
C SER A 46 0.88 -4.40 -3.02
N VAL A 47 1.15 -3.43 -2.15
CA VAL A 47 0.83 -3.51 -0.72
C VAL A 47 -0.36 -2.63 -0.36
N GLY A 48 -1.12 -3.04 0.66
CA GLY A 48 -2.21 -2.23 1.21
C GLY A 48 -1.69 -1.09 2.09
N GLY A 49 -2.42 0.02 2.14
CA GLY A 49 -2.04 1.21 2.93
C GLY A 49 -1.99 1.00 4.46
N GLY A 50 -2.38 -0.15 4.96
CA GLY A 50 -2.20 -0.52 6.37
C GLY A 50 -0.85 -1.13 6.69
N LEU A 51 -0.18 -1.72 5.71
CA LEU A 51 1.06 -2.46 5.90
C LEU A 51 2.23 -1.56 6.39
N PRO A 52 2.48 -0.36 5.82
CA PRO A 52 3.57 0.51 6.26
C PRO A 52 3.33 1.17 7.63
N VAL A 53 2.18 0.98 8.26
CA VAL A 53 1.89 1.56 9.57
C VAL A 53 2.83 0.99 10.67
N ARG A 54 3.19 -0.28 10.57
CA ARG A 54 4.16 -0.89 11.47
C ARG A 54 5.60 -0.59 11.03
N ASP A 55 6.44 -0.18 11.96
CA ASP A 55 7.85 0.10 11.73
C ASP A 55 8.62 -1.09 11.13
N ILE A 56 8.40 -2.28 11.68
CA ILE A 56 9.03 -3.50 11.17
C ILE A 56 8.70 -3.74 9.68
N ASN A 57 7.48 -3.44 9.24
CA ASN A 57 7.11 -3.62 7.85
C ASN A 57 7.78 -2.58 6.93
N ARG A 58 7.98 -1.34 7.39
CA ARG A 58 8.70 -0.32 6.61
C ARG A 58 10.15 -0.74 6.36
N ARG A 59 10.82 -1.30 7.38
CA ARG A 59 12.18 -1.85 7.23
C ARG A 59 12.21 -3.01 6.25
N LEU A 60 11.32 -4.00 6.42
CA LEU A 60 11.22 -5.14 5.51
C LEU A 60 10.93 -4.72 4.05
N LEU A 61 10.10 -3.71 3.83
CA LEU A 61 9.82 -3.21 2.47
C LEU A 61 11.08 -2.62 1.83
N LYS A 62 11.88 -1.87 2.57
CA LYS A 62 13.16 -1.30 2.08
C LYS A 62 14.21 -2.38 1.79
N GLU A 63 14.22 -3.47 2.56
CA GLU A 63 15.08 -4.63 2.29
C GLU A 63 14.64 -5.40 1.04
N LEU A 64 13.34 -5.40 0.71
CA LEU A 64 12.80 -6.08 -0.46
C LEU A 64 13.12 -5.38 -1.78
N GLY A 65 13.31 -4.07 -1.78
CA GLY A 65 13.60 -3.29 -2.98
C GLY A 65 13.01 -1.89 -2.95
N ILE A 66 12.94 -1.25 -4.11
CA ILE A 66 12.52 0.14 -4.24
C ILE A 66 11.03 0.30 -3.90
N VAL A 67 10.75 1.12 -2.90
CA VAL A 67 9.40 1.41 -2.41
C VAL A 67 8.84 2.65 -3.09
N VAL A 68 7.79 2.48 -3.88
CA VAL A 68 7.10 3.57 -4.58
C VAL A 68 5.81 3.92 -3.84
N TYR A 69 5.72 5.15 -3.35
CA TYR A 69 4.49 5.71 -2.79
C TYR A 69 3.68 6.44 -3.86
N LEU A 70 2.52 5.89 -4.20
CA LEU A 70 1.55 6.51 -5.10
C LEU A 70 0.70 7.50 -4.30
N LYS A 71 1.12 8.77 -4.26
CA LYS A 71 0.42 9.83 -3.52
C LYS A 71 -0.79 10.33 -4.30
N THR A 72 -1.95 10.34 -3.64
CA THR A 72 -3.21 10.85 -4.16
C THR A 72 -3.78 11.90 -3.19
N GLU A 73 -4.26 13.03 -3.69
CA GLU A 73 -4.90 14.07 -2.87
C GLU A 73 -6.27 13.59 -2.34
N VAL A 74 -6.69 14.18 -1.22
CA VAL A 74 -7.93 13.78 -0.52
C VAL A 74 -9.15 13.83 -1.42
N ASP A 75 -9.30 14.88 -2.23
CA ASP A 75 -10.46 15.05 -3.12
C ASP A 75 -10.59 13.90 -4.13
N GLU A 76 -9.48 13.48 -4.71
CA GLU A 76 -9.46 12.38 -5.66
C GLU A 76 -9.69 11.04 -4.94
N LEU A 77 -9.17 10.87 -3.71
CA LEU A 77 -9.45 9.69 -2.89
C LEU A 77 -10.94 9.59 -2.55
N VAL A 78 -11.57 10.68 -2.13
CA VAL A 78 -13.02 10.73 -1.88
C VAL A 78 -13.81 10.32 -3.12
N LYS A 79 -13.46 10.87 -4.28
CA LYS A 79 -14.10 10.55 -5.56
C LYS A 79 -13.97 9.06 -5.93
N ARG A 80 -12.77 8.48 -5.80
CA ARG A 80 -12.53 7.07 -6.11
C ARG A 80 -13.21 6.12 -5.13
N LEU A 81 -13.23 6.49 -3.84
CA LEU A 81 -13.73 5.61 -2.78
C LEU A 81 -15.22 5.80 -2.47
N SER A 82 -15.87 6.85 -3.00
CA SER A 82 -17.31 7.10 -2.79
C SER A 82 -18.22 5.93 -3.23
N LYS A 83 -17.75 5.10 -4.15
CA LYS A 83 -18.47 3.93 -4.69
C LYS A 83 -18.00 2.60 -4.09
N ASP A 84 -16.97 2.61 -3.25
CA ASP A 84 -16.35 1.40 -2.69
C ASP A 84 -16.85 1.16 -1.27
N THR A 85 -17.71 0.17 -1.09
CA THR A 85 -18.25 -0.26 0.22
C THR A 85 -17.45 -1.39 0.87
N SER A 86 -16.38 -1.86 0.24
CA SER A 86 -15.63 -3.05 0.66
C SER A 86 -14.60 -2.78 1.77
N ARG A 87 -14.36 -1.51 2.14
CA ARG A 87 -13.30 -1.11 3.07
C ARG A 87 -13.82 -0.88 4.49
N PRO A 88 -13.52 -1.77 5.47
CA PRO A 88 -14.06 -1.69 6.84
C PRO A 88 -13.75 -0.37 7.55
N LEU A 89 -12.55 0.19 7.36
CA LEU A 89 -12.11 1.43 8.00
C LEU A 89 -12.81 2.68 7.46
N LEU A 90 -13.46 2.60 6.30
CA LEU A 90 -14.20 3.70 5.68
C LEU A 90 -15.72 3.54 5.84
N ALA A 91 -16.20 2.44 6.44
CA ALA A 91 -17.62 2.17 6.61
C ALA A 91 -18.28 3.15 7.61
N GLY A 92 -19.45 3.69 7.23
CA GLY A 92 -20.28 4.60 8.06
C GLY A 92 -19.68 6.01 8.24
N GLY A 93 -20.52 7.02 8.41
CA GLY A 93 -20.12 8.41 8.66
C GLY A 93 -19.59 9.19 7.46
N ASN A 94 -18.94 10.34 7.72
CA ASN A 94 -18.40 11.21 6.68
C ASN A 94 -17.12 10.62 6.08
N LEU A 95 -17.20 10.16 4.83
CA LEU A 95 -16.08 9.56 4.10
C LEU A 95 -14.85 10.49 4.02
N ARG A 96 -15.08 11.80 3.76
CA ARG A 96 -14.01 12.80 3.67
C ARG A 96 -13.24 12.90 4.99
N GLU A 97 -13.93 13.10 6.11
CA GLU A 97 -13.30 13.23 7.43
C GLU A 97 -12.46 11.99 7.79
N LYS A 98 -12.97 10.82 7.45
CA LYS A 98 -12.22 9.56 7.66
C LYS A 98 -10.96 9.49 6.82
N ILE A 99 -11.04 9.88 5.55
CA ILE A 99 -9.87 9.89 4.65
C ILE A 99 -8.84 10.91 5.17
N GLU A 100 -9.27 12.13 5.52
CA GLU A 100 -8.40 13.18 6.07
C GLU A 100 -7.72 12.72 7.37
N SER A 101 -8.48 12.13 8.29
CA SER A 101 -7.93 11.57 9.53
C SER A 101 -6.89 10.47 9.27
N LEU A 102 -7.21 9.53 8.38
CA LEU A 102 -6.28 8.46 8.00
C LEU A 102 -5.02 9.00 7.31
N MET A 103 -5.15 9.99 6.44
CA MET A 103 -4.01 10.61 5.76
C MET A 103 -3.14 11.38 6.74
N THR A 104 -3.73 12.18 7.64
CA THR A 104 -3.00 12.89 8.69
C THR A 104 -2.19 11.94 9.57
N ALA A 105 -2.77 10.79 9.92
CA ALA A 105 -2.09 9.80 10.76
C ALA A 105 -0.99 8.99 10.04
N ARG A 106 -1.06 8.88 8.71
CA ARG A 106 -0.25 7.89 7.97
C ARG A 106 0.66 8.47 6.90
N GLU A 107 0.45 9.72 6.45
CA GLU A 107 1.25 10.30 5.36
C GLU A 107 2.74 10.34 5.70
N ALA A 108 3.08 10.69 6.95
CA ALA A 108 4.46 10.67 7.41
C ALA A 108 5.08 9.26 7.33
N LEU A 109 4.31 8.23 7.69
CA LEU A 109 4.75 6.83 7.64
C LEU A 109 4.93 6.33 6.20
N TYR A 110 4.08 6.78 5.28
CA TYR A 110 4.21 6.45 3.87
C TYR A 110 5.44 7.12 3.24
N LYS A 111 5.71 8.38 3.60
CA LYS A 111 6.92 9.09 3.17
C LYS A 111 8.19 8.45 3.73
N ASP A 112 8.17 8.02 4.99
CA ASP A 112 9.28 7.31 5.64
C ASP A 112 9.57 5.96 4.98
N ALA A 113 8.52 5.24 4.54
CA ALA A 113 8.69 3.97 3.83
C ALA A 113 9.18 4.13 2.39
N ALA A 114 8.92 5.27 1.74
CA ALA A 114 9.09 5.45 0.31
C ALA A 114 10.50 5.89 -0.08
N ASP A 115 11.04 5.27 -1.11
CA ASP A 115 12.24 5.74 -1.82
C ASP A 115 11.83 6.71 -2.94
N VAL A 116 10.66 6.49 -3.53
CA VAL A 116 10.11 7.31 -4.62
C VAL A 116 8.66 7.70 -4.32
N ILE A 117 8.31 8.97 -4.59
CA ILE A 117 6.93 9.47 -4.46
C ILE A 117 6.41 9.91 -5.82
N VAL A 118 5.35 9.26 -6.31
CA VAL A 118 4.69 9.59 -7.57
C VAL A 118 3.29 10.13 -7.30
N LYS A 119 3.02 11.36 -7.77
CA LYS A 119 1.69 11.95 -7.70
C LYS A 119 0.76 11.34 -8.76
N THR A 120 -0.47 11.03 -8.37
CA THR A 120 -1.43 10.32 -9.25
C THR A 120 -2.65 11.16 -9.65
N ASP A 121 -2.76 12.40 -9.14
CA ASP A 121 -3.93 13.24 -9.33
C ASP A 121 -3.96 13.85 -10.74
N GLY A 122 -5.10 13.68 -11.44
CA GLY A 122 -5.33 14.24 -12.76
C GLY A 122 -4.38 13.77 -13.85
N ARG A 123 -3.57 12.75 -13.59
CA ARG A 123 -2.55 12.25 -14.52
C ARG A 123 -3.04 11.01 -15.28
N ARG A 124 -2.57 10.85 -16.51
CA ARG A 124 -2.78 9.64 -17.29
C ARG A 124 -1.93 8.49 -16.74
N PHE A 125 -2.39 7.28 -16.95
CA PHE A 125 -1.69 6.08 -16.49
C PHE A 125 -0.27 5.98 -17.10
N GLU A 126 -0.14 6.31 -18.38
CA GLU A 126 1.12 6.24 -19.11
C GLU A 126 2.19 7.19 -18.54
N ASP A 127 1.77 8.41 -18.11
CA ASP A 127 2.68 9.39 -17.53
C ASP A 127 3.17 8.93 -16.15
N MET A 128 2.28 8.36 -15.34
CA MET A 128 2.64 7.78 -14.02
C MET A 128 3.56 6.57 -14.18
N TYR A 129 3.26 5.71 -15.16
CA TYR A 129 4.09 4.55 -15.46
C TYR A 129 5.50 4.95 -15.89
N ALA A 130 5.64 5.94 -16.76
CA ALA A 130 6.94 6.46 -17.21
C ALA A 130 7.75 7.00 -16.01
N ASP A 131 7.12 7.75 -15.10
CA ASP A 131 7.79 8.27 -13.91
C ASP A 131 8.29 7.12 -12.99
N ILE A 132 7.46 6.10 -12.77
CA ILE A 132 7.85 4.94 -11.97
C ILE A 132 9.04 4.22 -12.60
N VAL A 133 8.98 3.93 -13.90
CA VAL A 133 10.06 3.22 -14.61
C VAL A 133 11.35 4.05 -14.58
N SER A 134 11.26 5.36 -14.81
CA SER A 134 12.43 6.25 -14.76
C SER A 134 13.05 6.25 -13.35
N ALA A 135 12.24 6.40 -12.31
CA ALA A 135 12.73 6.45 -10.93
C ALA A 135 13.36 5.12 -10.47
N VAL A 136 12.76 3.98 -10.85
CA VAL A 136 13.31 2.65 -10.54
C VAL A 136 14.61 2.40 -11.27
N ASN A 137 14.73 2.82 -12.54
CA ASN A 137 15.98 2.66 -13.30
C ASN A 137 17.14 3.51 -12.75
N ILE A 138 16.85 4.70 -12.22
CA ILE A 138 17.87 5.55 -11.56
C ILE A 138 18.34 4.86 -10.28
N GLY A 139 17.44 4.33 -9.45
CA GLY A 139 17.78 3.65 -8.21
C GLY A 139 18.62 2.38 -8.40
N ILE A 140 18.49 1.69 -9.56
CA ILE A 140 19.32 0.51 -9.88
C ILE A 140 20.75 0.91 -10.34
N MET A 141 20.95 2.15 -10.79
CA MET A 141 22.26 2.63 -11.28
C MET A 141 23.13 3.21 -10.16
N GLU A 142 22.59 3.45 -8.97
CA GLU A 142 23.32 4.04 -7.84
C GLU A 142 23.84 2.98 -6.84
N ASP A 143 23.49 1.72 -6.98
CA ASP A 143 24.00 0.57 -6.22
C ASP A 143 25.13 -0.17 -7.00
#